data_50e044e8b2f94585143bf06fe2ed76c3
#
_entry.id   50e044e8b2f94585143bf06fe2ed76c3
#
_cell.length_a   1.000
_cell.length_b   1.000
_cell.length_c   1.000
_cell.angle_alpha   90.00
_cell.angle_beta   90.00
_cell.angle_gamma   90.00
#
_symmetry.space_group_name_H-M   'P 1'
#
loop_
_entity.id
_entity.type
_entity.pdbx_description
1 polymer ?
#
loop_
_entity_poly.entity_id
_entity_poly.type
_entity_poly.pdbx_seq_one_letter_code
_entity_poly.pdbx_strand_id
1 'polypeptide(L)'
;MDKKDLAIVGDSEYIKMLEKIKKSYTSRQLKAAVSVNSEMLKFYYSLGEEIISLKAESRWGSGFYKKLSSDLKNEIPNVKGFSVTNLKYMKKFYEMYSPLNRPQAVDDLQISKVGGDFNMIFSIPWGHQRYIMDRCEGNLNKAFFFISKTLENSWSRAVLLNFLDTDLFERQGKAITNFTNNLPATQSDLANEMTRDPYNFDFIAIRQNYDEKELKDALMDNIQKFLLELGTGFSFVGREYRLVVGNSEEFIDMLFYNIKLHCYVVVEVKISAFKPADIGQLGTYVTSVNHILKGDGDNKTIGLLICKTKDNVLAKYASESSREPIGISEYQLQNLIPERLKGALPTIEEIENELK
;
A
#
# COMPACT_ATOMS: atom_id res chain seq x y z
N MET A 1 -26.27 -36.93 27.44
CA MET A 1 -26.75 -35.77 26.70
C MET A 1 -28.27 -35.82 26.72
N ASP A 2 -28.87 -34.79 27.33
CA ASP A 2 -30.32 -34.71 27.49
C ASP A 2 -30.99 -34.44 26.12
N LYS A 3 -32.23 -34.96 25.90
CA LYS A 3 -32.96 -34.72 24.64
C LYS A 3 -33.15 -33.24 24.32
N LYS A 4 -33.06 -32.35 25.32
CA LYS A 4 -33.07 -30.91 25.15
C LYS A 4 -31.76 -30.34 24.55
N ASP A 5 -30.61 -30.97 24.82
CA ASP A 5 -29.33 -30.56 24.26
C ASP A 5 -29.24 -30.85 22.74
N LEU A 6 -29.93 -31.89 22.28
CA LEU A 6 -30.00 -32.27 20.86
C LEU A 6 -30.93 -31.33 20.05
N ALA A 7 -31.90 -30.66 20.69
CA ALA A 7 -32.81 -29.73 20.03
C ALA A 7 -32.16 -28.38 19.69
N ILE A 8 -31.09 -28.01 20.38
CA ILE A 8 -30.34 -26.77 20.14
C ILE A 8 -29.31 -26.93 19.01
N VAL A 9 -28.82 -28.16 18.80
CA VAL A 9 -27.86 -28.46 17.74
C VAL A 9 -28.62 -28.52 16.41
N GLY A 10 -28.54 -27.46 15.63
CA GLY A 10 -29.23 -27.31 14.33
C GLY A 10 -30.38 -26.31 14.33
N ASP A 11 -30.72 -25.73 15.46
CA ASP A 11 -31.69 -24.62 15.51
C ASP A 11 -31.12 -23.37 14.82
N SER A 12 -31.78 -22.94 13.75
CA SER A 12 -31.33 -21.82 12.92
C SER A 12 -31.34 -20.49 13.67
N GLU A 13 -32.21 -20.32 14.68
CA GLU A 13 -32.25 -19.10 15.52
C GLU A 13 -31.10 -19.09 16.52
N TYR A 14 -30.78 -20.23 17.10
CA TYR A 14 -29.62 -20.39 17.98
C TYR A 14 -28.32 -20.12 17.23
N ILE A 15 -28.16 -20.67 16.02
CA ILE A 15 -26.95 -20.44 15.17
C ILE A 15 -26.82 -18.94 14.83
N LYS A 16 -27.91 -18.27 14.43
CA LYS A 16 -27.92 -16.83 14.17
C LYS A 16 -27.58 -16.00 15.40
N MET A 17 -28.12 -16.37 16.57
CA MET A 17 -27.80 -15.73 17.83
C MET A 17 -26.33 -15.90 18.17
N LEU A 18 -25.78 -17.11 18.06
CA LEU A 18 -24.36 -17.39 18.32
C LEU A 18 -23.43 -16.60 17.40
N GLU A 19 -23.74 -16.53 16.10
CA GLU A 19 -22.99 -15.72 15.15
C GLU A 19 -23.03 -14.22 15.50
N LYS A 20 -24.20 -13.70 15.88
CA LYS A 20 -24.36 -12.32 16.34
C LYS A 20 -23.53 -12.01 17.57
N ILE A 21 -23.57 -12.91 18.55
CA ILE A 21 -22.76 -12.79 19.79
C ILE A 21 -21.28 -12.82 19.45
N LYS A 22 -20.82 -13.79 18.63
CA LYS A 22 -19.43 -13.92 18.19
C LYS A 22 -18.96 -12.65 17.49
N LYS A 23 -19.72 -12.13 16.52
CA LYS A 23 -19.41 -10.88 15.81
C LYS A 23 -19.34 -9.70 16.77
N SER A 24 -20.30 -9.57 17.69
CA SER A 24 -20.34 -8.49 18.67
C SER A 24 -19.14 -8.56 19.62
N TYR A 25 -18.80 -9.75 20.13
CA TYR A 25 -17.66 -9.97 21.02
C TYR A 25 -16.35 -9.61 20.32
N THR A 26 -16.10 -10.15 19.12
CA THR A 26 -14.88 -9.88 18.35
C THR A 26 -14.74 -8.38 18.03
N SER A 27 -15.84 -7.72 17.64
CA SER A 27 -15.83 -6.28 17.35
C SER A 27 -15.50 -5.45 18.60
N ARG A 28 -16.06 -5.82 19.77
CA ARG A 28 -15.78 -5.12 21.03
C ARG A 28 -14.35 -5.36 21.50
N GLN A 29 -13.85 -6.58 21.37
CA GLN A 29 -12.47 -6.93 21.69
C GLN A 29 -11.47 -6.14 20.84
N LEU A 30 -11.74 -6.03 19.54
CA LEU A 30 -10.92 -5.23 18.63
C LEU A 30 -10.94 -3.74 19.00
N LYS A 31 -12.13 -3.18 19.27
CA LYS A 31 -12.26 -1.78 19.73
C LYS A 31 -11.49 -1.53 21.02
N ALA A 32 -11.56 -2.44 21.98
CA ALA A 32 -10.80 -2.34 23.22
C ALA A 32 -9.28 -2.35 22.96
N ALA A 33 -8.80 -3.25 22.11
CA ALA A 33 -7.38 -3.31 21.74
C ALA A 33 -6.89 -2.02 21.05
N VAL A 34 -7.68 -1.45 20.14
CA VAL A 34 -7.39 -0.17 19.47
C VAL A 34 -7.37 0.96 20.50
N SER A 35 -8.33 1.02 21.41
CA SER A 35 -8.38 2.04 22.46
C SER A 35 -7.17 1.96 23.40
N VAL A 36 -6.78 0.76 23.84
CA VAL A 36 -5.58 0.56 24.66
C VAL A 36 -4.32 1.03 23.94
N ASN A 37 -4.17 0.69 22.66
CA ASN A 37 -3.04 1.17 21.86
C ASN A 37 -3.01 2.69 21.76
N SER A 38 -4.15 3.32 21.50
CA SER A 38 -4.26 4.79 21.40
C SER A 38 -3.87 5.48 22.73
N GLU A 39 -4.38 5.01 23.85
CA GLU A 39 -4.05 5.58 25.19
C GLU A 39 -2.55 5.39 25.52
N MET A 40 -1.97 4.24 25.16
CA MET A 40 -0.52 4.02 25.30
C MET A 40 0.29 4.98 24.46
N LEU A 41 -0.12 5.27 23.22
CA LEU A 41 0.58 6.21 22.35
C LEU A 41 0.44 7.65 22.84
N LYS A 42 -0.71 8.06 23.37
CA LYS A 42 -0.89 9.35 24.05
C LYS A 42 0.03 9.48 25.25
N PHE A 43 0.13 8.43 26.05
CA PHE A 43 1.06 8.39 27.18
C PHE A 43 2.53 8.51 26.69
N TYR A 44 2.93 7.82 25.62
CA TYR A 44 4.26 7.95 25.06
C TYR A 44 4.55 9.36 24.54
N TYR A 45 3.56 10.00 23.95
CA TYR A 45 3.65 11.37 23.49
C TYR A 45 3.84 12.35 24.67
N SER A 46 3.04 12.23 25.74
CA SER A 46 3.17 13.08 26.92
C SER A 46 4.50 12.86 27.67
N LEU A 47 5.00 11.63 27.73
CA LEU A 47 6.32 11.36 28.33
C LEU A 47 7.44 12.00 27.48
N GLY A 48 7.32 11.98 26.15
CA GLY A 48 8.24 12.70 25.26
C GLY A 48 8.21 14.21 25.50
N GLU A 49 7.02 14.79 25.71
CA GLU A 49 6.83 16.20 26.07
C GLU A 49 7.53 16.56 27.38
N GLU A 50 7.35 15.77 28.42
CA GLU A 50 8.01 15.99 29.71
C GLU A 50 9.53 15.95 29.60
N ILE A 51 10.09 14.97 28.89
CA ILE A 51 11.53 14.86 28.66
C ILE A 51 12.08 16.14 28.00
N ILE A 52 11.36 16.72 27.05
CA ILE A 52 11.78 17.92 26.32
C ILE A 52 11.58 19.18 27.15
N SER A 53 10.40 19.35 27.75
CA SER A 53 10.06 20.54 28.54
C SER A 53 11.01 20.73 29.73
N LEU A 54 11.40 19.65 30.38
CA LEU A 54 12.36 19.67 31.48
C LEU A 54 13.82 19.79 31.02
N LYS A 55 14.08 19.79 29.70
CA LYS A 55 15.47 19.74 29.14
C LYS A 55 16.29 18.63 29.79
N ALA A 56 15.68 17.47 29.95
CA ALA A 56 16.12 16.38 30.81
C ALA A 56 17.56 15.93 30.51
N GLU A 57 17.94 15.81 29.24
CA GLU A 57 19.30 15.42 28.84
C GLU A 57 20.36 16.46 29.23
N SER A 58 20.05 17.75 29.07
CA SER A 58 20.96 18.84 29.46
C SER A 58 21.06 18.96 30.97
N ARG A 59 19.96 18.69 31.68
CA ARG A 59 19.89 18.84 33.13
C ARG A 59 20.53 17.68 33.89
N TRP A 60 20.37 16.44 33.38
CA TRP A 60 20.80 15.23 34.10
C TRP A 60 21.88 14.41 33.36
N GLY A 61 22.33 14.89 32.21
CA GLY A 61 23.47 14.32 31.48
C GLY A 61 23.18 13.00 30.76
N SER A 62 24.23 12.39 30.21
CA SER A 62 24.16 11.21 29.35
C SER A 62 23.60 9.94 30.03
N GLY A 63 23.62 9.90 31.38
CA GLY A 63 23.09 8.77 32.16
C GLY A 63 21.56 8.79 32.34
N PHE A 64 20.90 9.89 31.99
CA PHE A 64 19.48 10.13 32.24
C PHE A 64 18.59 8.97 31.80
N TYR A 65 18.68 8.56 30.52
CA TYR A 65 17.80 7.49 30.01
C TYR A 65 18.02 6.13 30.66
N LYS A 66 19.27 5.83 31.06
CA LYS A 66 19.57 4.58 31.77
C LYS A 66 18.91 4.60 33.16
N LYS A 67 19.05 5.72 33.86
CA LYS A 67 18.47 5.90 35.19
C LYS A 67 16.93 5.86 35.12
N LEU A 68 16.32 6.65 34.23
CA LEU A 68 14.88 6.67 34.03
C LEU A 68 14.33 5.29 33.66
N SER A 69 15.00 4.57 32.74
CA SER A 69 14.61 3.20 32.38
C SER A 69 14.65 2.23 33.58
N SER A 70 15.65 2.35 34.44
CA SER A 70 15.78 1.51 35.63
C SER A 70 14.69 1.85 36.66
N ASP A 71 14.48 3.12 36.94
CA ASP A 71 13.52 3.57 37.94
C ASP A 71 12.08 3.20 37.52
N LEU A 72 11.70 3.46 36.27
CA LEU A 72 10.37 3.10 35.76
C LEU A 72 10.10 1.59 35.81
N LYS A 73 11.11 0.75 35.54
CA LYS A 73 10.96 -0.71 35.66
C LYS A 73 10.83 -1.20 37.10
N ASN A 74 11.45 -0.50 38.04
CA ASN A 74 11.36 -0.82 39.48
C ASN A 74 10.01 -0.38 40.03
N GLU A 75 9.55 0.84 39.71
CA GLU A 75 8.31 1.42 40.20
C GLU A 75 7.06 0.81 39.56
N ILE A 76 7.17 0.36 38.27
CA ILE A 76 6.07 -0.22 37.52
C ILE A 76 6.49 -1.63 37.04
N PRO A 77 6.44 -2.63 37.92
CA PRO A 77 6.86 -3.98 37.61
C PRO A 77 5.97 -4.60 36.51
N ASN A 78 6.55 -5.49 35.69
CA ASN A 78 5.91 -6.20 34.57
C ASN A 78 5.55 -5.36 33.34
N VAL A 79 5.96 -4.10 33.24
CA VAL A 79 5.75 -3.28 32.02
C VAL A 79 6.95 -3.37 31.09
N LYS A 80 6.70 -3.74 29.82
CA LYS A 80 7.73 -3.93 28.78
C LYS A 80 7.99 -2.69 27.91
N GLY A 81 7.59 -1.50 28.30
CA GLY A 81 7.65 -0.31 27.43
C GLY A 81 8.86 0.62 27.65
N PHE A 82 9.60 0.49 28.74
CA PHE A 82 10.54 1.50 29.22
C PHE A 82 12.03 1.18 28.98
N SER A 83 12.38 0.57 27.82
CA SER A 83 13.78 0.45 27.44
C SER A 83 14.37 1.83 27.06
N VAL A 84 15.68 2.01 27.22
CA VAL A 84 16.39 3.24 26.84
C VAL A 84 16.05 3.64 25.39
N THR A 85 16.08 2.68 24.47
CA THR A 85 15.74 2.90 23.06
C THR A 85 14.31 3.39 22.91
N ASN A 86 13.36 2.78 23.63
CA ASN A 86 11.95 3.16 23.53
C ASN A 86 11.68 4.55 24.12
N LEU A 87 12.30 4.91 25.23
CA LEU A 87 12.24 6.26 25.81
C LEU A 87 12.76 7.33 24.84
N LYS A 88 13.83 7.04 24.10
CA LYS A 88 14.32 7.94 23.04
C LYS A 88 13.32 8.07 21.90
N TYR A 89 12.62 6.98 21.52
CA TYR A 89 11.56 7.05 20.52
C TYR A 89 10.33 7.83 21.00
N MET A 90 10.00 7.80 22.29
CA MET A 90 8.93 8.62 22.85
C MET A 90 9.27 10.11 22.77
N LYS A 91 10.52 10.49 23.03
CA LYS A 91 11.02 11.86 22.78
C LYS A 91 10.91 12.23 21.28
N LYS A 92 11.41 11.37 20.37
CA LYS A 92 11.35 11.58 18.92
C LYS A 92 9.90 11.71 18.43
N PHE A 93 8.96 10.97 19.05
CA PHE A 93 7.53 11.02 18.73
C PHE A 93 6.94 12.39 19.01
N TYR A 94 7.23 12.95 20.19
CA TYR A 94 6.82 14.32 20.51
C TYR A 94 7.51 15.36 19.62
N GLU A 95 8.82 15.27 19.45
CA GLU A 95 9.59 16.21 18.61
C GLU A 95 9.04 16.27 17.18
N MET A 96 8.73 15.14 16.58
CA MET A 96 8.22 15.08 15.21
C MET A 96 6.85 15.70 15.04
N TYR A 97 5.92 15.45 15.99
CA TYR A 97 4.53 15.87 15.85
C TYR A 97 4.13 17.09 16.69
N SER A 98 4.99 17.60 17.58
CA SER A 98 4.72 18.78 18.40
C SER A 98 4.45 20.07 17.62
N PRO A 99 5.04 20.30 16.42
CA PRO A 99 4.71 21.48 15.61
C PRO A 99 3.23 21.57 15.27
N LEU A 100 2.51 20.47 15.20
CA LEU A 100 1.08 20.39 14.86
C LEU A 100 0.17 20.82 16.02
N ASN A 101 0.68 20.81 17.24
CA ASN A 101 -0.08 21.19 18.45
C ASN A 101 -0.14 22.71 18.66
N ARG A 102 0.42 23.51 17.75
CA ARG A 102 0.38 24.97 17.81
C ARG A 102 -0.73 25.49 16.89
N PRO A 103 -1.63 26.36 17.35
CA PRO A 103 -2.76 26.86 16.56
C PRO A 103 -2.37 27.53 15.23
N GLN A 104 -1.16 28.07 15.12
CA GLN A 104 -0.66 28.72 13.90
C GLN A 104 0.01 27.77 12.89
N ALA A 105 0.38 26.56 13.32
CA ALA A 105 1.10 25.61 12.44
C ALA A 105 0.17 24.86 11.46
N VAL A 106 -1.12 24.86 11.71
CA VAL A 106 -2.11 24.20 10.85
C VAL A 106 -2.30 24.96 9.54
N ASP A 107 -2.16 26.27 9.55
CA ASP A 107 -2.32 27.13 8.36
C ASP A 107 -1.05 27.16 7.47
N ASP A 108 0.15 27.04 8.07
CA ASP A 108 1.43 27.10 7.36
C ASP A 108 1.84 25.75 6.74
N LEU A 109 1.39 24.64 7.30
CA LEU A 109 1.63 23.32 6.78
C LEU A 109 0.44 22.92 5.90
N GLN A 110 0.67 22.58 4.63
CA GLN A 110 -0.34 22.08 3.69
C GLN A 110 -1.00 20.73 4.16
N ILE A 111 -1.06 20.52 5.47
CA ILE A 111 -1.67 19.33 6.13
C ILE A 111 -3.17 19.27 5.84
N SER A 112 -3.82 20.41 5.63
CA SER A 112 -5.21 20.48 5.19
C SER A 112 -5.48 19.78 3.83
N LYS A 113 -4.46 19.64 2.98
CA LYS A 113 -4.57 18.89 1.72
C LYS A 113 -4.41 17.38 1.88
N VAL A 114 -3.78 16.93 2.98
CA VAL A 114 -3.59 15.48 3.28
C VAL A 114 -4.67 14.95 4.20
N GLY A 115 -5.60 15.81 4.69
CA GLY A 115 -6.72 15.39 5.55
C GLY A 115 -6.30 14.85 6.93
N GLY A 116 -5.10 15.24 7.43
CA GLY A 116 -4.53 14.68 8.65
C GLY A 116 -5.12 15.28 9.92
N ASP A 117 -6.01 14.57 10.61
CA ASP A 117 -6.34 14.84 12.00
C ASP A 117 -5.14 14.42 12.88
N PHE A 118 -4.69 15.31 13.79
CA PHE A 118 -3.63 15.04 14.76
C PHE A 118 -3.85 13.71 15.50
N ASN A 119 -5.10 13.35 15.80
CA ASN A 119 -5.42 12.10 16.48
C ASN A 119 -5.03 10.84 15.68
N MET A 120 -4.83 10.94 14.37
CA MET A 120 -4.42 9.80 13.55
C MET A 120 -3.06 9.23 13.98
N ILE A 121 -2.17 10.05 14.54
CA ILE A 121 -0.85 9.58 15.02
C ILE A 121 -0.97 8.53 16.14
N PHE A 122 -2.09 8.51 16.87
CA PHE A 122 -2.38 7.57 17.94
C PHE A 122 -3.16 6.33 17.47
N SER A 123 -3.48 6.24 16.17
CA SER A 123 -4.40 5.22 15.65
C SER A 123 -3.71 4.01 15.04
N ILE A 124 -2.40 4.07 14.80
CA ILE A 124 -1.60 2.95 14.27
C ILE A 124 -0.73 2.33 15.37
N PRO A 125 -0.30 1.05 15.22
CA PRO A 125 0.56 0.40 16.22
C PRO A 125 1.89 1.13 16.43
N TRP A 126 2.41 1.13 17.67
CA TRP A 126 3.69 1.76 18.02
C TRP A 126 4.86 1.33 17.12
N GLY A 127 4.91 0.04 16.76
CA GLY A 127 5.93 -0.47 15.85
C GLY A 127 5.89 0.18 14.46
N HIS A 128 4.69 0.50 13.94
CA HIS A 128 4.52 1.23 12.68
C HIS A 128 4.98 2.68 12.84
N GLN A 129 4.58 3.36 13.93
CA GLN A 129 5.02 4.72 14.22
C GLN A 129 6.54 4.87 14.24
N ARG A 130 7.24 3.92 14.85
CA ARG A 130 8.70 3.96 14.88
C ARG A 130 9.33 3.95 13.49
N TYR A 131 8.85 3.10 12.59
CA TYR A 131 9.35 3.06 11.21
C TYR A 131 9.02 4.33 10.42
N ILE A 132 7.80 4.87 10.60
CA ILE A 132 7.43 6.15 9.98
C ILE A 132 8.33 7.27 10.47
N MET A 133 8.58 7.38 11.78
CA MET A 133 9.50 8.36 12.36
C MET A 133 10.91 8.25 11.81
N ASP A 134 11.39 7.03 11.55
CA ASP A 134 12.75 6.81 11.04
C ASP A 134 12.89 7.12 9.55
N ARG A 135 11.85 6.86 8.74
CA ARG A 135 11.87 7.03 7.29
C ARG A 135 11.29 8.36 6.81
N CYS A 136 10.49 9.03 7.63
CA CYS A 136 9.82 10.28 7.27
C CYS A 136 10.35 11.49 8.07
N GLU A 137 11.55 11.39 8.64
CA GLU A 137 12.14 12.43 9.49
C GLU A 137 12.11 13.82 8.80
N GLY A 138 11.50 14.81 9.49
CA GLY A 138 11.35 16.15 8.95
C GLY A 138 10.27 16.35 7.89
N ASN A 139 9.61 15.29 7.42
CA ASN A 139 8.53 15.39 6.42
C ASN A 139 7.19 14.88 7.00
N LEU A 140 6.43 15.79 7.60
CA LEU A 140 5.13 15.49 8.17
C LEU A 140 4.10 15.03 7.13
N ASN A 141 4.11 15.60 5.93
CA ASN A 141 3.19 15.20 4.86
C ASN A 141 3.41 13.72 4.47
N LYS A 142 4.68 13.32 4.35
CA LYS A 142 5.05 11.92 4.10
C LYS A 142 4.63 11.01 5.25
N ALA A 143 4.80 11.44 6.50
CA ALA A 143 4.40 10.67 7.67
C ALA A 143 2.88 10.47 7.71
N PHE A 144 2.09 11.54 7.55
CA PHE A 144 0.63 11.46 7.53
C PHE A 144 0.11 10.62 6.36
N PHE A 145 0.73 10.71 5.20
CA PHE A 145 0.43 9.84 4.07
C PHE A 145 0.53 8.35 4.45
N PHE A 146 1.64 7.94 5.06
CA PHE A 146 1.83 6.54 5.46
C PHE A 146 0.92 6.13 6.62
N ILE A 147 0.60 7.03 7.55
CA ILE A 147 -0.40 6.79 8.61
C ILE A 147 -1.78 6.55 7.97
N SER A 148 -2.24 7.44 7.09
CA SER A 148 -3.54 7.32 6.40
C SER A 148 -3.61 6.02 5.60
N LYS A 149 -2.60 5.73 4.79
CA LYS A 149 -2.57 4.49 3.99
C LYS A 149 -2.51 3.23 4.84
N THR A 150 -1.83 3.27 5.98
CA THR A 150 -1.82 2.16 6.94
C THR A 150 -3.22 1.92 7.53
N LEU A 151 -3.95 2.98 7.89
CA LEU A 151 -5.30 2.88 8.43
C LEU A 151 -6.32 2.42 7.37
N GLU A 152 -6.29 3.04 6.18
CA GLU A 152 -7.20 2.72 5.07
C GLU A 152 -7.09 1.27 4.61
N ASN A 153 -5.87 0.75 4.54
CA ASN A 153 -5.57 -0.54 3.95
C ASN A 153 -5.17 -1.61 4.98
N SER A 154 -5.21 -1.28 6.26
CA SER A 154 -4.81 -2.19 7.35
C SER A 154 -3.43 -2.84 7.12
N TRP A 155 -2.45 -2.04 6.69
CA TRP A 155 -1.13 -2.56 6.34
C TRP A 155 -0.44 -3.22 7.53
N SER A 156 0.07 -4.43 7.28
CA SER A 156 1.01 -5.07 8.21
C SER A 156 2.34 -4.30 8.23
N ARG A 157 3.15 -4.58 9.25
CA ARG A 157 4.50 -3.99 9.36
C ARG A 157 5.34 -4.23 8.11
N ALA A 158 5.31 -5.45 7.56
CA ALA A 158 6.08 -5.80 6.36
C ALA A 158 5.64 -5.01 5.13
N VAL A 159 4.34 -4.82 4.94
CA VAL A 159 3.79 -4.03 3.83
C VAL A 159 4.15 -2.55 3.97
N LEU A 160 4.00 -1.98 5.18
CA LEU A 160 4.41 -0.59 5.44
C LEU A 160 5.91 -0.37 5.16
N LEU A 161 6.77 -1.27 5.65
CA LEU A 161 8.21 -1.18 5.40
C LEU A 161 8.54 -1.24 3.92
N ASN A 162 7.93 -2.17 3.17
CA ASN A 162 8.12 -2.25 1.73
C ASN A 162 7.79 -0.92 1.04
N PHE A 163 6.68 -0.28 1.38
CA PHE A 163 6.29 0.98 0.77
C PHE A 163 7.10 2.19 1.23
N LEU A 164 7.61 2.18 2.45
CA LEU A 164 8.57 3.17 2.93
C LEU A 164 9.92 3.05 2.19
N ASP A 165 10.38 1.81 1.96
CA ASP A 165 11.67 1.52 1.31
C ASP A 165 11.61 1.68 -0.23
N THR A 166 10.42 1.66 -0.82
CA THR A 166 10.19 1.85 -2.28
C THR A 166 9.62 3.21 -2.64
N ASP A 167 9.73 4.20 -1.78
CA ASP A 167 9.35 5.60 -2.01
C ASP A 167 7.93 5.80 -2.56
N LEU A 168 6.95 5.06 -2.01
CA LEU A 168 5.56 5.13 -2.48
C LEU A 168 5.00 6.56 -2.46
N PHE A 169 5.34 7.37 -1.45
CA PHE A 169 4.87 8.75 -1.33
C PHE A 169 5.27 9.60 -2.53
N GLU A 170 6.46 9.39 -3.04
CA GLU A 170 7.02 10.11 -4.18
C GLU A 170 6.45 9.63 -5.52
N ARG A 171 6.07 8.35 -5.61
CA ARG A 171 5.64 7.69 -6.85
C ARG A 171 4.13 7.72 -7.09
N GLN A 172 3.32 7.83 -6.05
CA GLN A 172 1.86 7.76 -6.15
C GLN A 172 1.30 8.98 -6.90
N GLY A 173 0.39 8.74 -7.83
CA GLY A 173 -0.28 9.76 -8.63
C GLY A 173 0.64 10.48 -9.62
N LYS A 174 1.78 9.90 -10.01
CA LYS A 174 2.76 10.52 -10.89
C LYS A 174 2.69 10.04 -12.34
N ALA A 175 1.86 9.05 -12.66
CA ALA A 175 1.65 8.60 -14.03
C ALA A 175 1.20 9.75 -14.95
N ILE A 176 1.58 9.67 -16.20
CA ILE A 176 1.01 10.56 -17.23
C ILE A 176 -0.37 10.02 -17.59
N THR A 177 -1.42 10.79 -17.35
CA THR A 177 -2.80 10.35 -17.57
C THR A 177 -3.60 11.38 -18.35
N ASN A 178 -4.66 10.92 -19.02
CA ASN A 178 -5.69 11.75 -19.61
C ASN A 178 -7.05 11.61 -18.88
N PHE A 179 -7.03 11.13 -17.64
CA PHE A 179 -8.22 10.79 -16.86
C PHE A 179 -9.14 11.99 -16.65
N THR A 180 -8.57 13.16 -16.36
CA THR A 180 -9.36 14.39 -16.16
C THR A 180 -10.22 14.76 -17.36
N ASN A 181 -9.80 14.40 -18.58
CA ASN A 181 -10.53 14.70 -19.81
C ASN A 181 -11.54 13.61 -20.18
N ASN A 182 -11.35 12.37 -19.70
CA ASN A 182 -12.09 11.20 -20.17
C ASN A 182 -12.93 10.50 -19.09
N LEU A 183 -12.85 10.94 -17.84
CA LEU A 183 -13.60 10.40 -16.69
C LEU A 183 -14.32 11.51 -15.94
N PRO A 184 -15.46 11.22 -15.26
CA PRO A 184 -16.04 12.12 -14.28
C PRO A 184 -15.03 12.51 -13.17
N ALA A 185 -15.13 13.71 -12.62
CA ALA A 185 -14.14 14.27 -11.70
C ALA A 185 -13.80 13.34 -10.54
N THR A 186 -14.79 12.82 -9.83
CA THR A 186 -14.58 11.88 -8.70
C THR A 186 -13.85 10.60 -9.12
N GLN A 187 -14.18 10.03 -10.27
CA GLN A 187 -13.51 8.84 -10.79
C GLN A 187 -12.08 9.19 -11.25
N SER A 188 -11.89 10.34 -11.89
CA SER A 188 -10.58 10.83 -12.34
C SER A 188 -9.61 10.99 -11.17
N ASP A 189 -10.04 11.63 -10.07
CA ASP A 189 -9.22 11.86 -8.90
C ASP A 189 -8.77 10.54 -8.27
N LEU A 190 -9.71 9.61 -8.08
CA LEU A 190 -9.41 8.27 -7.55
C LEU A 190 -8.51 7.46 -8.50
N ALA A 191 -8.75 7.55 -9.81
CA ALA A 191 -7.92 6.86 -10.80
C ALA A 191 -6.49 7.40 -10.83
N ASN A 192 -6.32 8.72 -10.76
CA ASN A 192 -4.99 9.34 -10.66
C ASN A 192 -4.27 8.89 -9.38
N GLU A 193 -4.97 8.90 -8.24
CA GLU A 193 -4.38 8.49 -6.96
C GLU A 193 -3.91 7.02 -6.96
N MET A 194 -4.53 6.14 -7.74
CA MET A 194 -4.14 4.74 -7.84
C MET A 194 -2.88 4.51 -8.66
N THR A 195 -2.54 5.42 -9.58
CA THR A 195 -1.38 5.25 -10.46
C THR A 195 -0.07 5.48 -9.71
N ARG A 196 1.00 4.91 -10.23
CA ARG A 196 2.38 5.10 -9.74
C ARG A 196 3.31 5.31 -10.92
N ASP A 197 4.37 6.08 -10.70
CA ASP A 197 5.42 6.28 -11.69
C ASP A 197 6.75 6.58 -11.00
N PRO A 198 7.71 5.65 -11.08
CA PRO A 198 7.62 4.31 -11.67
C PRO A 198 6.90 3.28 -10.78
N TYR A 199 6.42 2.18 -11.37
CA TYR A 199 6.10 0.95 -10.65
C TYR A 199 7.40 0.26 -10.21
N ASN A 200 7.40 -0.37 -9.03
CA ASN A 200 8.56 -1.11 -8.53
C ASN A 200 8.35 -2.61 -8.69
N PHE A 201 9.13 -3.25 -9.54
CA PHE A 201 9.09 -4.69 -9.80
C PHE A 201 10.26 -5.45 -9.14
N ASP A 202 10.99 -4.84 -8.20
CA ASP A 202 12.13 -5.48 -7.52
C ASP A 202 11.75 -6.69 -6.66
N PHE A 203 10.46 -6.96 -6.52
CA PHE A 203 9.96 -8.18 -5.86
C PHE A 203 10.06 -9.44 -6.73
N ILE A 204 10.35 -9.31 -8.03
CA ILE A 204 10.62 -10.44 -8.91
C ILE A 204 12.14 -10.62 -9.09
N ALA A 205 12.55 -11.87 -9.26
CA ALA A 205 13.92 -12.22 -9.65
C ALA A 205 13.90 -12.76 -11.07
N ILE A 206 14.52 -12.06 -12.00
CA ILE A 206 14.51 -12.39 -13.43
C ILE A 206 15.92 -12.22 -14.02
N ARG A 207 16.25 -12.98 -15.08
CA ARG A 207 17.53 -12.85 -15.77
C ARG A 207 17.71 -11.47 -16.41
N GLN A 208 18.95 -11.08 -16.66
CA GLN A 208 19.27 -9.75 -17.21
C GLN A 208 18.68 -9.50 -18.61
N ASN A 209 18.65 -10.53 -19.46
CA ASN A 209 18.13 -10.48 -20.82
C ASN A 209 16.75 -11.16 -20.93
N TYR A 210 15.80 -10.71 -20.10
CA TYR A 210 14.43 -11.21 -20.13
C TYR A 210 13.66 -10.69 -21.33
N ASP A 211 12.72 -11.50 -21.81
CA ASP A 211 11.73 -11.09 -22.81
C ASP A 211 10.40 -10.64 -22.14
N GLU A 212 9.46 -10.14 -22.95
CA GLU A 212 8.19 -9.61 -22.47
C GLU A 212 7.34 -10.70 -21.79
N LYS A 213 7.37 -11.91 -22.34
CA LYS A 213 6.66 -13.05 -21.79
C LYS A 213 7.21 -13.43 -20.40
N GLU A 214 8.52 -13.54 -20.29
CA GLU A 214 9.18 -13.85 -19.01
C GLU A 214 8.88 -12.82 -17.93
N LEU A 215 8.82 -11.52 -18.27
CA LEU A 215 8.42 -10.48 -17.32
C LEU A 215 6.97 -10.67 -16.89
N LYS A 216 6.05 -10.90 -17.83
CA LYS A 216 4.63 -11.13 -17.52
C LYS A 216 4.44 -12.40 -16.68
N ASP A 217 5.15 -13.48 -16.99
CA ASP A 217 5.14 -14.73 -16.21
C ASP A 217 5.61 -14.47 -14.78
N ALA A 218 6.75 -13.79 -14.59
CA ALA A 218 7.28 -13.49 -13.28
C ALA A 218 6.35 -12.58 -12.43
N LEU A 219 5.65 -11.64 -13.06
CA LEU A 219 4.64 -10.82 -12.38
C LEU A 219 3.46 -11.67 -11.91
N MET A 220 3.00 -12.61 -12.73
CA MET A 220 1.90 -13.50 -12.39
C MET A 220 2.27 -14.53 -11.31
N ASP A 221 3.47 -15.08 -11.35
CA ASP A 221 3.99 -15.96 -10.31
C ASP A 221 4.08 -15.24 -8.95
N ASN A 222 4.22 -13.92 -8.97
CA ASN A 222 4.23 -13.04 -7.79
C ASN A 222 2.97 -12.17 -7.68
N ILE A 223 1.81 -12.67 -8.12
CA ILE A 223 0.56 -11.88 -8.24
C ILE A 223 0.18 -11.14 -6.96
N GLN A 224 0.41 -11.68 -5.78
CA GLN A 224 0.10 -11.00 -4.52
C GLN A 224 0.92 -9.72 -4.35
N LYS A 225 2.22 -9.75 -4.67
CA LYS A 225 3.11 -8.58 -4.61
C LYS A 225 2.78 -7.60 -5.73
N PHE A 226 2.42 -8.11 -6.90
CA PHE A 226 2.01 -7.29 -8.03
C PHE A 226 0.70 -6.54 -7.73
N LEU A 227 -0.30 -7.18 -7.13
CA LEU A 227 -1.53 -6.52 -6.68
C LEU A 227 -1.26 -5.42 -5.65
N LEU A 228 -0.34 -5.65 -4.71
CA LEU A 228 0.08 -4.63 -3.76
C LEU A 228 0.76 -3.45 -4.48
N GLU A 229 1.58 -3.73 -5.47
CA GLU A 229 2.25 -2.70 -6.26
C GLU A 229 1.27 -1.96 -7.20
N LEU A 230 0.26 -2.61 -7.77
CA LEU A 230 -0.79 -1.92 -8.52
C LEU A 230 -1.59 -0.97 -7.64
N GLY A 231 -1.80 -1.31 -6.38
CA GLY A 231 -2.48 -0.45 -5.40
C GLY A 231 -3.76 -1.05 -4.84
N THR A 232 -4.53 -0.19 -4.15
CA THR A 232 -5.71 -0.64 -3.40
C THR A 232 -6.90 -0.93 -4.30
N GLY A 233 -7.59 -2.02 -4.00
CA GLY A 233 -8.86 -2.38 -4.63
C GLY A 233 -8.72 -3.17 -5.92
N PHE A 234 -7.52 -3.51 -6.36
CA PHE A 234 -7.34 -4.36 -7.53
C PHE A 234 -7.67 -5.82 -7.22
N SER A 235 -8.45 -6.43 -8.11
CA SER A 235 -8.77 -7.85 -8.15
C SER A 235 -8.37 -8.41 -9.51
N PHE A 236 -7.65 -9.52 -9.52
CA PHE A 236 -7.22 -10.17 -10.76
C PHE A 236 -8.42 -10.89 -11.42
N VAL A 237 -8.65 -10.61 -12.71
CA VAL A 237 -9.71 -11.22 -13.51
C VAL A 237 -9.14 -12.29 -14.42
N GLY A 238 -8.03 -11.98 -15.14
CA GLY A 238 -7.42 -12.94 -16.02
C GLY A 238 -6.14 -12.43 -16.68
N ARG A 239 -5.36 -13.37 -17.18
CA ARG A 239 -4.17 -13.18 -18.01
C ARG A 239 -4.44 -13.68 -19.42
N GLU A 240 -3.82 -13.04 -20.43
CA GLU A 240 -4.08 -13.38 -21.84
C GLU A 240 -5.59 -13.53 -22.10
N TYR A 241 -6.34 -12.55 -21.56
CA TYR A 241 -7.81 -12.61 -21.51
C TYR A 241 -8.36 -12.47 -22.93
N ARG A 242 -8.94 -13.55 -23.44
CA ARG A 242 -9.47 -13.61 -24.79
C ARG A 242 -10.78 -12.84 -24.90
N LEU A 243 -10.84 -11.90 -25.83
CA LEU A 243 -12.06 -11.21 -26.28
C LEU A 243 -12.30 -11.50 -27.75
N VAL A 244 -13.57 -11.70 -28.09
CA VAL A 244 -14.00 -11.83 -29.49
C VAL A 244 -14.62 -10.50 -29.91
N VAL A 245 -13.96 -9.81 -30.85
CA VAL A 245 -14.35 -8.50 -31.35
C VAL A 245 -14.67 -8.62 -32.83
N GLY A 246 -15.95 -8.71 -33.16
CA GLY A 246 -16.36 -9.00 -34.54
C GLY A 246 -15.87 -10.39 -34.99
N ASN A 247 -15.03 -10.42 -36.01
CA ASN A 247 -14.43 -11.66 -36.54
C ASN A 247 -12.99 -11.88 -36.03
N SER A 248 -12.48 -11.02 -35.14
CA SER A 248 -11.13 -11.07 -34.61
C SER A 248 -11.12 -11.53 -33.18
N GLU A 249 -10.04 -12.20 -32.80
CA GLU A 249 -9.74 -12.53 -31.41
C GLU A 249 -8.63 -11.60 -30.91
N GLU A 250 -8.88 -10.95 -29.78
CA GLU A 250 -7.93 -10.09 -29.09
C GLU A 250 -7.55 -10.72 -27.74
N PHE A 251 -6.31 -10.55 -27.33
CA PHE A 251 -5.80 -11.10 -26.09
C PHE A 251 -5.23 -9.97 -25.23
N ILE A 252 -5.91 -9.67 -24.14
CA ILE A 252 -5.48 -8.67 -23.17
C ILE A 252 -4.41 -9.30 -22.27
N ASP A 253 -3.25 -8.66 -22.15
CA ASP A 253 -2.14 -9.17 -21.34
C ASP A 253 -2.60 -9.50 -19.92
N MET A 254 -3.17 -8.51 -19.22
CA MET A 254 -3.67 -8.67 -17.87
C MET A 254 -4.93 -7.84 -17.68
N LEU A 255 -5.99 -8.48 -17.24
CA LEU A 255 -7.27 -7.85 -16.90
C LEU A 255 -7.49 -7.88 -15.41
N PHE A 256 -7.80 -6.72 -14.85
CA PHE A 256 -8.16 -6.54 -13.45
C PHE A 256 -9.53 -5.86 -13.33
N TYR A 257 -10.12 -5.95 -12.14
CA TYR A 257 -11.25 -5.14 -11.73
C TYR A 257 -10.89 -4.35 -10.49
N ASN A 258 -11.16 -3.05 -10.47
CA ASN A 258 -10.93 -2.24 -9.29
C ASN A 258 -12.22 -2.00 -8.53
N ILE A 259 -12.30 -2.55 -7.32
CA ILE A 259 -13.49 -2.51 -6.45
C ILE A 259 -13.83 -1.07 -6.00
N LYS A 260 -12.82 -0.21 -5.79
CA LYS A 260 -13.08 1.19 -5.35
C LYS A 260 -13.57 2.08 -6.50
N LEU A 261 -13.09 1.83 -7.69
CA LEU A 261 -13.49 2.55 -8.90
C LEU A 261 -14.72 1.94 -9.57
N HIS A 262 -15.12 0.73 -9.18
CA HIS A 262 -16.17 -0.04 -9.84
C HIS A 262 -15.96 -0.10 -11.36
N CYS A 263 -14.76 -0.48 -11.80
CA CYS A 263 -14.44 -0.58 -13.21
C CYS A 263 -13.40 -1.65 -13.50
N TYR A 264 -13.38 -2.13 -14.74
CA TYR A 264 -12.28 -2.92 -15.26
C TYR A 264 -11.04 -2.07 -15.47
N VAL A 265 -9.87 -2.68 -15.32
CA VAL A 265 -8.56 -2.07 -15.59
C VAL A 265 -7.78 -3.02 -16.48
N VAL A 266 -7.45 -2.55 -17.68
CA VAL A 266 -6.58 -3.24 -18.63
C VAL A 266 -5.15 -2.83 -18.36
N VAL A 267 -4.28 -3.78 -18.06
CA VAL A 267 -2.86 -3.52 -17.81
C VAL A 267 -2.03 -4.16 -18.93
N GLU A 268 -1.27 -3.34 -19.62
CA GLU A 268 -0.32 -3.72 -20.66
C GLU A 268 1.09 -3.43 -20.16
N VAL A 269 2.02 -4.41 -20.25
CA VAL A 269 3.42 -4.24 -19.82
C VAL A 269 4.34 -4.41 -21.01
N LYS A 270 5.22 -3.43 -21.23
CA LYS A 270 6.20 -3.41 -22.34
C LYS A 270 7.63 -3.38 -21.81
N ILE A 271 8.49 -4.27 -22.31
CA ILE A 271 9.93 -4.28 -21.99
C ILE A 271 10.75 -3.23 -22.75
N SER A 272 10.11 -2.53 -23.69
CA SER A 272 10.71 -1.47 -24.50
C SER A 272 10.38 -0.07 -23.96
N ALA A 273 11.02 0.94 -24.55
CA ALA A 273 10.60 2.32 -24.39
C ALA A 273 9.18 2.52 -24.96
N PHE A 274 8.44 3.44 -24.35
CA PHE A 274 7.11 3.84 -24.78
C PHE A 274 7.07 4.23 -26.27
N LYS A 275 6.01 3.79 -26.97
CA LYS A 275 5.69 4.20 -28.34
C LYS A 275 4.22 4.63 -28.43
N PRO A 276 3.89 5.70 -29.19
CA PRO A 276 2.49 6.12 -29.39
C PRO A 276 1.56 5.02 -29.92
N ALA A 277 2.09 4.05 -30.68
CA ALA A 277 1.32 2.91 -31.17
C ALA A 277 0.77 2.02 -30.03
N ASP A 278 1.45 1.95 -28.88
CA ASP A 278 1.03 1.15 -27.72
C ASP A 278 -0.31 1.66 -27.17
N ILE A 279 -0.59 2.98 -27.27
CA ILE A 279 -1.87 3.57 -26.88
C ILE A 279 -3.00 3.13 -27.81
N GLY A 280 -2.73 2.99 -29.09
CA GLY A 280 -3.74 2.51 -30.06
C GLY A 280 -4.23 1.11 -29.71
N GLN A 281 -3.33 0.20 -29.40
CA GLN A 281 -3.63 -1.16 -28.96
C GLN A 281 -4.39 -1.16 -27.63
N LEU A 282 -3.86 -0.49 -26.61
CA LEU A 282 -4.49 -0.40 -25.30
C LEU A 282 -5.89 0.25 -25.37
N GLY A 283 -6.04 1.31 -26.17
CA GLY A 283 -7.34 1.98 -26.38
C GLY A 283 -8.38 1.04 -27.00
N THR A 284 -7.96 0.18 -27.95
CA THR A 284 -8.83 -0.84 -28.51
C THR A 284 -9.27 -1.85 -27.45
N TYR A 285 -8.37 -2.31 -26.59
CA TYR A 285 -8.72 -3.21 -25.49
C TYR A 285 -9.69 -2.58 -24.48
N VAL A 286 -9.43 -1.33 -24.06
CA VAL A 286 -10.32 -0.59 -23.16
C VAL A 286 -11.71 -0.45 -23.77
N THR A 287 -11.81 -0.08 -25.04
CA THR A 287 -13.09 0.01 -25.76
C THR A 287 -13.79 -1.34 -25.83
N SER A 288 -13.06 -2.41 -26.15
CA SER A 288 -13.63 -3.77 -26.24
C SER A 288 -14.17 -4.26 -24.91
N VAL A 289 -13.44 -4.02 -23.81
CA VAL A 289 -13.90 -4.35 -22.45
C VAL A 289 -15.14 -3.56 -22.07
N ASN A 290 -15.23 -2.27 -22.43
CA ASN A 290 -16.42 -1.46 -22.20
C ASN A 290 -17.65 -2.00 -22.91
N HIS A 291 -17.51 -2.56 -24.10
CA HIS A 291 -18.63 -3.09 -24.88
C HIS A 291 -19.02 -4.52 -24.55
N ILE A 292 -18.06 -5.35 -24.09
CA ILE A 292 -18.26 -6.80 -23.96
C ILE A 292 -18.42 -7.22 -22.49
N LEU A 293 -17.63 -6.65 -21.58
CA LEU A 293 -17.56 -7.12 -20.20
C LEU A 293 -18.21 -6.18 -19.19
N LYS A 294 -18.22 -4.87 -19.47
CA LYS A 294 -18.72 -3.85 -18.55
C LYS A 294 -20.22 -4.04 -18.32
N GLY A 295 -20.62 -4.19 -17.05
CA GLY A 295 -22.02 -4.23 -16.63
C GLY A 295 -22.62 -2.83 -16.41
N ASP A 296 -23.95 -2.76 -16.24
CA ASP A 296 -24.69 -1.50 -16.07
C ASP A 296 -24.26 -0.71 -14.81
N GLY A 297 -23.76 -1.40 -13.79
CA GLY A 297 -23.27 -0.79 -12.54
C GLY A 297 -21.80 -0.37 -12.58
N ASP A 298 -21.08 -0.67 -13.65
CA ASP A 298 -19.66 -0.39 -13.75
C ASP A 298 -19.40 1.00 -14.35
N ASN A 299 -18.37 1.64 -13.86
CA ASN A 299 -17.79 2.83 -14.46
C ASN A 299 -16.97 2.50 -15.72
N LYS A 300 -16.53 3.54 -16.44
CA LYS A 300 -15.72 3.39 -17.65
C LYS A 300 -14.42 2.66 -17.34
N THR A 301 -14.06 1.67 -18.15
CA THR A 301 -12.80 0.91 -18.07
C THR A 301 -11.59 1.82 -18.23
N ILE A 302 -10.51 1.54 -17.51
CA ILE A 302 -9.26 2.28 -17.54
C ILE A 302 -8.15 1.42 -18.14
N GLY A 303 -7.28 2.02 -18.96
CA GLY A 303 -6.06 1.40 -19.44
C GLY A 303 -4.84 1.88 -18.68
N LEU A 304 -3.94 0.97 -18.29
CA LEU A 304 -2.64 1.27 -17.72
C LEU A 304 -1.55 0.66 -18.61
N LEU A 305 -0.71 1.50 -19.18
CA LEU A 305 0.49 1.09 -19.90
C LEU A 305 1.70 1.25 -18.99
N ILE A 306 2.42 0.17 -18.74
CA ILE A 306 3.61 0.14 -17.90
C ILE A 306 4.79 -0.25 -18.80
N CYS A 307 5.70 0.67 -19.09
CA CYS A 307 6.82 0.49 -20.00
C CYS A 307 8.17 0.63 -19.29
N LYS A 308 9.23 0.19 -19.93
CA LYS A 308 10.57 0.25 -19.35
C LYS A 308 11.06 1.69 -19.17
N THR A 309 10.81 2.54 -20.15
CA THR A 309 11.15 3.97 -20.15
C THR A 309 10.16 4.75 -21.01
N LYS A 310 10.01 6.06 -20.77
CA LYS A 310 9.18 6.93 -21.61
C LYS A 310 9.79 8.33 -21.75
N ASP A 311 9.53 8.97 -22.87
CA ASP A 311 9.64 10.42 -23.00
C ASP A 311 8.34 11.04 -22.49
N ASN A 312 8.46 11.90 -21.49
CA ASN A 312 7.29 12.50 -20.82
C ASN A 312 6.45 13.38 -21.74
N VAL A 313 7.10 14.10 -22.68
CA VAL A 313 6.39 14.98 -23.63
C VAL A 313 5.64 14.16 -24.65
N LEU A 314 6.33 13.17 -25.24
CA LEU A 314 5.72 12.25 -26.21
C LEU A 314 4.55 11.47 -25.58
N ALA A 315 4.73 10.93 -24.37
CA ALA A 315 3.71 10.19 -23.66
C ALA A 315 2.48 11.08 -23.35
N LYS A 316 2.73 12.33 -22.95
CA LYS A 316 1.66 13.31 -22.72
C LYS A 316 0.86 13.57 -24.00
N TYR A 317 1.51 13.91 -25.10
CA TYR A 317 0.80 14.19 -26.36
C TYR A 317 0.05 12.99 -26.89
N ALA A 318 0.65 11.81 -26.77
CA ALA A 318 -0.01 10.58 -27.17
C ALA A 318 -1.22 10.25 -26.28
N SER A 319 -1.14 10.46 -24.95
CA SER A 319 -2.28 10.26 -24.06
C SER A 319 -3.43 11.24 -24.34
N GLU A 320 -3.12 12.50 -24.62
CA GLU A 320 -4.11 13.53 -24.99
C GLU A 320 -4.84 13.21 -26.30
N SER A 321 -4.21 12.46 -27.22
CA SER A 321 -4.84 12.04 -28.47
C SER A 321 -5.85 10.89 -28.30
N SER A 322 -5.82 10.18 -27.18
CA SER A 322 -6.73 9.06 -26.91
C SER A 322 -8.07 9.55 -26.34
N ARG A 323 -9.16 8.94 -26.83
CA ARG A 323 -10.52 9.12 -26.27
C ARG A 323 -10.81 8.21 -25.07
N GLU A 324 -9.97 7.16 -24.89
CA GLU A 324 -10.10 6.25 -23.77
C GLU A 324 -9.25 6.73 -22.59
N PRO A 325 -9.68 6.47 -21.35
CA PRO A 325 -8.92 6.86 -20.15
C PRO A 325 -7.69 5.97 -19.99
N ILE A 326 -6.52 6.54 -20.22
CA ILE A 326 -5.22 5.85 -20.23
C ILE A 326 -4.25 6.52 -19.27
N GLY A 327 -3.55 5.69 -18.49
CA GLY A 327 -2.38 6.06 -17.70
C GLY A 327 -1.12 5.40 -18.28
N ILE A 328 -0.01 6.13 -18.28
CA ILE A 328 1.29 5.70 -18.78
C ILE A 328 2.33 5.86 -17.68
N SER A 329 3.02 4.78 -17.34
CA SER A 329 4.04 4.74 -16.29
C SER A 329 5.26 3.98 -16.75
N GLU A 330 6.39 4.25 -16.10
CA GLU A 330 7.57 3.39 -16.17
C GLU A 330 7.54 2.31 -15.09
N TYR A 331 8.44 1.34 -15.19
CA TYR A 331 8.76 0.44 -14.09
C TYR A 331 10.25 0.42 -13.79
N GLN A 332 10.59 0.15 -12.52
CA GLN A 332 11.94 -0.14 -12.05
C GLN A 332 12.07 -1.63 -11.78
N LEU A 333 13.18 -2.22 -12.21
CA LEU A 333 13.54 -3.60 -11.98
C LEU A 333 15.06 -3.70 -11.86
N GLN A 334 15.56 -3.79 -10.62
CA GLN A 334 16.98 -3.81 -10.28
C GLN A 334 17.47 -5.19 -9.88
N ASN A 335 16.58 -6.07 -9.39
CA ASN A 335 16.91 -7.44 -8.98
C ASN A 335 17.09 -8.37 -10.18
N LEU A 336 18.10 -8.06 -11.02
CA LEU A 336 18.44 -8.87 -12.18
C LEU A 336 19.47 -9.93 -11.80
N ILE A 337 19.21 -11.20 -12.16
CA ILE A 337 20.14 -12.31 -11.98
C ILE A 337 21.17 -12.24 -13.11
N PRO A 338 22.48 -12.06 -12.80
CA PRO A 338 23.52 -12.04 -13.81
C PRO A 338 23.58 -13.37 -14.59
N GLU A 339 23.79 -13.32 -15.91
CA GLU A 339 23.87 -14.53 -16.76
C GLU A 339 24.94 -15.53 -16.31
N ARG A 340 26.04 -15.05 -15.74
CA ARG A 340 27.13 -15.90 -15.19
C ARG A 340 26.68 -16.83 -14.06
N LEU A 341 25.55 -16.58 -13.42
CA LEU A 341 24.97 -17.43 -12.38
C LEU A 341 23.99 -18.47 -12.94
N LYS A 342 23.73 -18.45 -14.25
CA LYS A 342 22.91 -19.43 -14.95
C LYS A 342 23.65 -20.78 -14.95
N GLY A 343 23.20 -21.72 -14.13
CA GLY A 343 23.85 -23.03 -13.93
C GLY A 343 24.64 -23.17 -12.63
N ALA A 344 24.83 -22.07 -11.87
CA ALA A 344 25.40 -22.12 -10.52
C ALA A 344 24.33 -22.12 -9.41
N LEU A 345 23.07 -21.80 -9.75
CA LEU A 345 21.96 -21.91 -8.82
C LEU A 345 21.37 -23.32 -8.93
N PRO A 346 21.23 -24.04 -7.80
CA PRO A 346 20.59 -25.35 -7.80
C PRO A 346 19.14 -25.22 -8.27
N THR A 347 18.67 -26.20 -9.03
CA THR A 347 17.27 -26.30 -9.43
C THR A 347 16.38 -26.53 -8.21
N ILE A 348 15.08 -26.22 -8.33
CA ILE A 348 14.10 -26.52 -7.26
C ILE A 348 14.15 -27.99 -6.88
N GLU A 349 14.29 -28.90 -7.85
CA GLU A 349 14.41 -30.34 -7.64
C GLU A 349 15.69 -30.72 -6.87
N GLU A 350 16.81 -30.05 -7.12
CA GLU A 350 18.06 -30.24 -6.40
C GLU A 350 17.94 -29.75 -4.95
N ILE A 351 17.31 -28.61 -4.72
CA ILE A 351 17.04 -28.07 -3.38
C ILE A 351 16.06 -28.98 -2.61
N GLU A 352 15.00 -29.46 -3.25
CA GLU A 352 14.05 -30.38 -2.63
C GLU A 352 14.67 -31.75 -2.28
N ASN A 353 15.67 -32.19 -3.06
CA ASN A 353 16.38 -33.45 -2.79
C ASN A 353 17.43 -33.32 -1.67
N GLU A 354 18.00 -32.12 -1.45
CA GLU A 354 18.88 -31.82 -0.32
C GLU A 354 18.14 -31.63 1.02
N LEU A 355 16.85 -31.32 0.96
CA LEU A 355 15.99 -31.11 2.14
C LEU A 355 15.25 -32.38 2.60
N LYS A 356 15.41 -33.52 1.89
CA LYS A 356 14.91 -34.86 2.28
C LYS A 356 15.99 -35.65 3.00
#